data_e9a5c3d2e0bfad5cbb3d608fec207f84
#
_entry.id   e9a5c3d2e0bfad5cbb3d608fec207f84
#
_cell.length_a   1.000
_cell.length_b   1.000
_cell.length_c   1.000
_cell.angle_alpha   90.00
_cell.angle_beta   90.00
_cell.angle_gamma   90.00
#
_symmetry.space_group_name_H-M   'P 1'
#
loop_
_entity.id
_entity.type
_entity.pdbx_description
1 polymer ?
#
loop_
_entity_poly.entity_id
_entity_poly.type
_entity_poly.pdbx_seq_one_letter_code
_entity_poly.pdbx_strand_id
1 'polypeptide(L)'
;IRNSIRKTDMLVRFGGDEFLLVMPDILEISFQKKLKQIQNEIHAAEVPGYSQLQVSVSIGGVLSTHGTIEAAIHKADQCMYQAKTSKNMVVTESDLQHETQNIANPSAAHKYKILIVDDSEMNREILSSMLGDEFDILEAADGKECISVIRKHGRDIALVLLDIVMPEMDGFEVLEFMNKHEWIDDIPVIMISSEDSAASVKKAYEMGVSDYINRPFDVEVVHRRVFNTIK
;
A
#
# COMPACT_ATOMS: atom_id res chain seq x y z
N ILE A 1 -11.36 -2.88 -20.63
CA ILE A 1 -12.34 -2.46 -19.59
C ILE A 1 -13.52 -1.72 -20.22
N ARG A 2 -13.31 -0.66 -21.04
CA ARG A 2 -14.42 0.14 -21.60
C ARG A 2 -15.45 -0.67 -22.40
N ASN A 3 -15.06 -1.74 -23.07
CA ASN A 3 -15.96 -2.62 -23.82
C ASN A 3 -16.75 -3.59 -22.92
N SER A 4 -16.33 -3.71 -21.67
CA SER A 4 -16.89 -4.65 -20.69
C SER A 4 -17.88 -4.00 -19.73
N ILE A 5 -18.04 -2.67 -19.76
CA ILE A 5 -18.84 -1.90 -18.83
C ILE A 5 -20.05 -1.25 -19.51
N ARG A 6 -21.09 -0.92 -18.73
CA ARG A 6 -22.31 -0.27 -19.23
C ARG A 6 -22.03 1.20 -19.50
N LYS A 7 -22.90 1.85 -20.28
CA LYS A 7 -22.84 3.32 -20.50
C LYS A 7 -23.07 4.12 -19.23
N THR A 8 -23.74 3.55 -18.25
CA THR A 8 -24.00 4.13 -16.93
C THR A 8 -22.85 3.99 -15.95
N ASP A 9 -21.90 3.07 -16.24
CA ASP A 9 -20.75 2.82 -15.39
C ASP A 9 -19.69 3.90 -15.63
N MET A 10 -19.01 4.30 -14.58
CA MET A 10 -17.97 5.33 -14.63
C MET A 10 -16.62 4.69 -14.40
N LEU A 11 -15.69 4.84 -15.35
CA LEU A 11 -14.31 4.42 -15.24
C LEU A 11 -13.41 5.63 -15.15
N VAL A 12 -12.72 5.77 -14.03
CA VAL A 12 -11.80 6.86 -13.73
C VAL A 12 -10.39 6.29 -13.56
N ARG A 13 -9.39 6.89 -14.21
CA ARG A 13 -7.98 6.58 -13.92
C ARG A 13 -7.59 7.38 -12.67
N PHE A 14 -7.28 6.67 -11.60
CA PHE A 14 -7.02 7.26 -10.29
C PHE A 14 -5.55 7.68 -10.15
N GLY A 15 -4.62 6.89 -10.71
CA GLY A 15 -3.19 7.21 -10.74
C GLY A 15 -2.40 6.06 -11.36
N GLY A 16 -1.26 6.32 -11.98
CA GLY A 16 -0.38 5.27 -12.53
C GLY A 16 -1.14 4.23 -13.36
N ASP A 17 -1.17 3.01 -12.86
CA ASP A 17 -1.90 1.84 -13.39
C ASP A 17 -3.23 1.55 -12.66
N GLU A 18 -3.68 2.43 -11.76
CA GLU A 18 -4.86 2.26 -10.95
C GLU A 18 -6.10 2.89 -11.58
N PHE A 19 -7.20 2.15 -11.53
CA PHE A 19 -8.50 2.55 -12.07
C PHE A 19 -9.60 2.32 -11.04
N LEU A 20 -10.49 3.31 -10.91
CA LEU A 20 -11.72 3.21 -10.15
C LEU A 20 -12.89 2.98 -11.11
N LEU A 21 -13.67 1.93 -10.87
CA LEU A 21 -14.89 1.64 -11.62
C LEU A 21 -16.08 1.75 -10.67
N VAL A 22 -17.00 2.67 -11.00
CA VAL A 22 -18.26 2.83 -10.26
C VAL A 22 -19.39 2.29 -11.12
N MET A 23 -20.14 1.34 -10.58
CA MET A 23 -21.25 0.64 -11.24
C MET A 23 -22.58 0.92 -10.49
N PRO A 24 -23.30 1.98 -10.86
CA PRO A 24 -24.59 2.27 -10.22
C PRO A 24 -25.61 1.12 -10.40
N ASP A 25 -26.44 0.88 -9.39
CA ASP A 25 -27.57 -0.06 -9.43
C ASP A 25 -27.18 -1.49 -9.88
N ILE A 26 -25.98 -1.94 -9.51
CA ILE A 26 -25.58 -3.32 -9.77
C ILE A 26 -26.07 -4.24 -8.66
N LEU A 27 -26.68 -5.38 -9.05
CA LEU A 27 -27.08 -6.38 -8.10
C LEU A 27 -25.89 -7.21 -7.63
N GLU A 28 -25.90 -7.67 -6.38
CA GLU A 28 -24.82 -8.44 -5.75
C GLU A 28 -24.39 -9.66 -6.59
N ILE A 29 -25.35 -10.45 -7.07
CA ILE A 29 -25.08 -11.62 -7.92
C ILE A 29 -24.40 -11.25 -9.24
N SER A 30 -24.71 -10.07 -9.76
CA SER A 30 -24.12 -9.55 -11.01
C SER A 30 -22.75 -8.90 -10.78
N PHE A 31 -22.53 -8.37 -9.59
CA PHE A 31 -21.32 -7.66 -9.21
C PHE A 31 -20.08 -8.56 -9.26
N GLN A 32 -20.07 -9.65 -8.51
CA GLN A 32 -18.93 -10.59 -8.50
C GLN A 32 -18.66 -11.18 -9.89
N LYS A 33 -19.74 -11.56 -10.62
CA LYS A 33 -19.62 -12.05 -11.99
C LYS A 33 -18.99 -11.02 -12.91
N LYS A 34 -19.35 -9.75 -12.75
CA LYS A 34 -18.82 -8.64 -13.55
C LYS A 34 -17.34 -8.38 -13.29
N LEU A 35 -16.92 -8.40 -12.04
CA LEU A 35 -15.51 -8.24 -11.67
C LEU A 35 -14.65 -9.36 -12.28
N LYS A 36 -15.10 -10.63 -12.18
CA LYS A 36 -14.40 -11.76 -12.80
C LYS A 36 -14.38 -11.70 -14.31
N GLN A 37 -15.47 -11.23 -14.95
CA GLN A 37 -15.50 -11.00 -16.38
C GLN A 37 -14.45 -9.99 -16.82
N ILE A 38 -14.36 -8.84 -16.14
CA ILE A 38 -13.37 -7.79 -16.42
C ILE A 38 -11.94 -8.33 -16.26
N GLN A 39 -11.68 -9.07 -15.21
CA GLN A 39 -10.39 -9.69 -14.96
C GLN A 39 -10.00 -10.63 -16.11
N ASN A 40 -10.89 -11.53 -16.52
CA ASN A 40 -10.64 -12.49 -17.60
C ASN A 40 -10.41 -11.79 -18.95
N GLU A 41 -11.16 -10.74 -19.27
CA GLU A 41 -10.99 -9.97 -20.48
C GLU A 41 -9.65 -9.23 -20.53
N ILE A 42 -9.18 -8.70 -19.38
CA ILE A 42 -7.85 -8.08 -19.28
C ILE A 42 -6.77 -9.14 -19.45
N HIS A 43 -6.93 -10.29 -18.82
CA HIS A 43 -5.97 -11.40 -18.91
C HIS A 43 -5.87 -11.97 -20.33
N ALA A 44 -6.97 -11.99 -21.08
CA ALA A 44 -7.03 -12.44 -22.46
C ALA A 44 -6.63 -11.36 -23.49
N ALA A 45 -6.36 -10.12 -23.03
CA ALA A 45 -6.03 -9.02 -23.94
C ALA A 45 -4.61 -9.17 -24.49
N GLU A 46 -4.48 -9.14 -25.80
CA GLU A 46 -3.20 -9.09 -26.49
C GLU A 46 -2.69 -7.64 -26.56
N VAL A 47 -1.41 -7.45 -26.26
CA VAL A 47 -0.75 -6.14 -26.38
C VAL A 47 -0.10 -6.06 -27.76
N PRO A 48 -0.54 -5.16 -28.67
CA PRO A 48 0.03 -5.02 -29.99
C PRO A 48 1.55 -4.80 -29.94
N GLY A 49 2.31 -5.63 -30.65
CA GLY A 49 3.77 -5.58 -30.67
C GLY A 49 4.47 -6.36 -29.55
N TYR A 50 3.73 -6.94 -28.59
CA TYR A 50 4.26 -7.68 -27.45
C TYR A 50 3.48 -8.98 -27.23
N SER A 51 3.52 -9.90 -28.16
CA SER A 51 2.70 -11.14 -28.15
C SER A 51 2.97 -12.09 -26.97
N GLN A 52 4.07 -11.91 -26.27
CA GLN A 52 4.41 -12.72 -25.08
C GLN A 52 4.08 -12.01 -23.75
N LEU A 53 3.59 -10.76 -23.80
CA LEU A 53 3.26 -10.01 -22.62
C LEU A 53 1.83 -10.36 -22.15
N GLN A 54 1.72 -11.03 -21.02
CA GLN A 54 0.44 -11.33 -20.39
C GLN A 54 0.10 -10.24 -19.36
N VAL A 55 -0.99 -9.53 -19.61
CA VAL A 55 -1.47 -8.49 -18.68
C VAL A 55 -2.31 -9.16 -17.57
N SER A 56 -2.11 -8.76 -16.34
CA SER A 56 -2.92 -9.21 -15.21
C SER A 56 -3.42 -8.02 -14.39
N VAL A 57 -4.53 -8.19 -13.69
CA VAL A 57 -5.11 -7.17 -12.82
C VAL A 57 -5.61 -7.79 -11.53
N SER A 58 -5.31 -7.13 -10.41
CA SER A 58 -5.95 -7.42 -9.13
C SER A 58 -7.12 -6.46 -8.94
N ILE A 59 -8.27 -6.97 -8.51
CA ILE A 59 -9.49 -6.19 -8.40
C ILE A 59 -10.03 -6.33 -6.98
N GLY A 60 -10.19 -5.18 -6.30
CA GLY A 60 -10.95 -5.07 -5.06
C GLY A 60 -12.35 -4.55 -5.35
N GLY A 61 -13.38 -5.14 -4.76
CA GLY A 61 -14.75 -4.74 -5.01
C GLY A 61 -15.60 -4.66 -3.75
N VAL A 62 -16.42 -3.60 -3.66
CA VAL A 62 -17.36 -3.36 -2.56
C VAL A 62 -18.73 -2.99 -3.10
N LEU A 63 -19.77 -3.59 -2.54
CA LEU A 63 -21.15 -3.17 -2.72
C LEU A 63 -21.52 -2.22 -1.58
N SER A 64 -21.76 -0.96 -1.90
CA SER A 64 -22.19 0.03 -0.91
C SER A 64 -23.66 0.39 -1.11
N THR A 65 -24.48 0.09 -0.11
CA THR A 65 -25.90 0.51 -0.06
C THR A 65 -26.10 1.74 0.83
N HIS A 66 -25.16 2.01 1.73
CA HIS A 66 -25.20 3.11 2.69
C HIS A 66 -23.78 3.62 2.95
N GLY A 67 -23.64 4.90 3.27
CA GLY A 67 -22.36 5.53 3.59
C GLY A 67 -21.87 6.47 2.50
N THR A 68 -20.64 6.95 2.66
CA THR A 68 -20.02 7.87 1.70
C THR A 68 -19.25 7.10 0.61
N ILE A 69 -19.05 7.76 -0.52
CA ILE A 69 -18.25 7.20 -1.62
C ILE A 69 -16.81 6.97 -1.15
N GLU A 70 -16.27 7.85 -0.33
CA GLU A 70 -14.93 7.76 0.22
C GLU A 70 -14.75 6.49 1.06
N ALA A 71 -15.73 6.18 1.92
CA ALA A 71 -15.70 4.96 2.72
C ALA A 71 -15.78 3.69 1.84
N ALA A 72 -16.56 3.72 0.76
CA ALA A 72 -16.63 2.61 -0.19
C ALA A 72 -15.33 2.43 -0.97
N ILE A 73 -14.69 3.53 -1.38
CA ILE A 73 -13.38 3.50 -2.06
C ILE A 73 -12.31 2.90 -1.12
N HIS A 74 -12.26 3.35 0.14
CA HIS A 74 -11.32 2.84 1.12
C HIS A 74 -11.46 1.32 1.33
N LYS A 75 -12.69 0.82 1.46
CA LYS A 75 -12.95 -0.63 1.57
C LYS A 75 -12.57 -1.40 0.29
N ALA A 76 -12.85 -0.84 -0.88
CA ALA A 76 -12.48 -1.46 -2.15
C ALA A 76 -10.96 -1.54 -2.30
N ASP A 77 -10.24 -0.55 -1.80
CA ASP A 77 -8.78 -0.52 -1.77
C ASP A 77 -8.22 -1.61 -0.85
N GLN A 78 -8.78 -1.83 0.33
CA GLN A 78 -8.44 -2.94 1.21
C GLN A 78 -8.65 -4.31 0.53
N CYS A 79 -9.77 -4.50 -0.18
CA CYS A 79 -10.01 -5.71 -0.98
C CYS A 79 -8.98 -5.87 -2.11
N MET A 80 -8.66 -4.78 -2.81
CA MET A 80 -7.66 -4.78 -3.89
C MET A 80 -6.27 -5.14 -3.36
N TYR A 81 -5.91 -4.63 -2.20
CA TYR A 81 -4.66 -4.97 -1.53
C TYR A 81 -4.53 -6.48 -1.29
N GLN A 82 -5.59 -7.11 -0.74
CA GLN A 82 -5.60 -8.57 -0.58
C GLN A 82 -5.55 -9.31 -1.93
N ALA A 83 -6.22 -8.78 -2.95
CA ALA A 83 -6.14 -9.34 -4.30
C ALA A 83 -4.72 -9.27 -4.88
N LYS A 84 -3.93 -8.24 -4.54
CA LYS A 84 -2.52 -8.09 -4.96
C LYS A 84 -1.60 -9.14 -4.30
N THR A 85 -1.84 -9.53 -3.04
CA THR A 85 -1.00 -10.53 -2.35
C THR A 85 -1.03 -11.90 -3.01
N SER A 86 -2.15 -12.26 -3.65
CA SER A 86 -2.32 -13.56 -4.34
C SER A 86 -2.16 -13.44 -5.87
N LYS A 87 -1.83 -12.28 -6.38
CA LYS A 87 -1.69 -11.90 -7.82
C LYS A 87 -2.87 -12.36 -8.70
N ASN A 88 -3.34 -11.46 -9.54
CA ASN A 88 -4.41 -11.73 -10.51
C ASN A 88 -5.69 -12.31 -9.85
N MET A 89 -6.16 -11.70 -8.78
CA MET A 89 -7.37 -12.10 -8.06
C MET A 89 -8.44 -11.02 -8.04
N VAL A 90 -9.67 -11.44 -7.84
CA VAL A 90 -10.80 -10.59 -7.47
C VAL A 90 -11.13 -10.89 -6.02
N VAL A 91 -11.14 -9.88 -5.17
CA VAL A 91 -11.52 -9.96 -3.76
C VAL A 91 -12.66 -8.97 -3.50
N THR A 92 -13.71 -9.41 -2.84
CA THR A 92 -14.85 -8.58 -2.45
C THR A 92 -14.99 -8.54 -0.93
N GLU A 93 -15.76 -7.58 -0.41
CA GLU A 93 -16.02 -7.48 1.04
C GLU A 93 -16.63 -8.78 1.61
N SER A 94 -17.44 -9.50 0.83
CA SER A 94 -17.97 -10.80 1.23
C SER A 94 -16.90 -11.89 1.35
N ASP A 95 -15.86 -11.84 0.52
CA ASP A 95 -14.75 -12.80 0.63
C ASP A 95 -13.95 -12.57 1.91
N LEU A 96 -13.77 -11.31 2.31
CA LEU A 96 -13.14 -10.94 3.58
C LEU A 96 -13.93 -11.43 4.80
N GLN A 97 -15.27 -11.40 4.73
CA GLN A 97 -16.13 -11.86 5.82
C GLN A 97 -16.19 -13.39 5.93
N HIS A 98 -16.03 -14.12 4.82
CA HIS A 98 -16.03 -15.59 4.82
C HIS A 98 -14.71 -16.18 5.34
N GLU A 99 -13.58 -15.53 5.14
CA GLU A 99 -12.32 -15.93 5.78
C GLU A 99 -12.38 -15.78 7.31
N THR A 100 -13.11 -14.78 7.82
CA THR A 100 -13.32 -14.58 9.28
C THR A 100 -14.23 -15.64 9.90
N GLN A 101 -15.09 -16.33 9.14
CA GLN A 101 -15.99 -17.35 9.69
C GLN A 101 -15.41 -18.77 9.69
N ASN A 102 -14.39 -19.05 8.92
CA ASN A 102 -13.73 -20.37 8.88
C ASN A 102 -12.55 -20.53 9.84
N ILE A 103 -12.21 -19.49 10.61
CA ILE A 103 -11.17 -19.55 11.63
C ILE A 103 -11.83 -19.27 12.98
N ALA A 104 -12.29 -20.35 13.63
CA ALA A 104 -12.57 -20.34 15.08
C ALA A 104 -11.22 -20.18 15.82
N ASN A 105 -10.60 -19.02 15.73
CA ASN A 105 -9.71 -18.35 16.66
C ASN A 105 -9.31 -17.00 16.08
N PRO A 106 -9.84 -15.85 16.55
CA PRO A 106 -9.39 -14.53 16.13
C PRO A 106 -8.16 -14.14 16.98
N SER A 107 -7.03 -14.73 16.66
CA SER A 107 -5.75 -14.35 17.26
C SER A 107 -4.63 -14.73 16.33
N ALA A 108 -4.37 -13.85 15.38
CA ALA A 108 -3.19 -13.63 14.54
C ALA A 108 -3.50 -13.57 13.04
N ALA A 109 -4.32 -12.65 12.59
CA ALA A 109 -4.03 -12.03 11.30
C ALA A 109 -2.67 -11.33 11.49
N HIS A 110 -1.60 -11.87 10.90
CA HIS A 110 -0.30 -11.18 10.92
C HIS A 110 -0.47 -9.86 10.18
N LYS A 111 -0.67 -8.78 10.93
CA LYS A 111 -0.58 -7.43 10.37
C LYS A 111 0.87 -7.25 9.90
N TYR A 112 1.04 -6.61 8.74
CA TYR A 112 2.36 -6.19 8.32
C TYR A 112 2.96 -5.24 9.35
N LYS A 113 4.24 -5.40 9.66
CA LYS A 113 4.95 -4.51 10.57
C LYS A 113 5.52 -3.32 9.81
N ILE A 114 5.21 -2.12 10.26
CA ILE A 114 5.80 -0.88 9.77
C ILE A 114 6.70 -0.32 10.86
N LEU A 115 7.94 -0.02 10.51
CA LEU A 115 8.88 0.67 11.40
C LEU A 115 8.82 2.17 11.13
N ILE A 116 8.40 2.96 12.11
CA ILE A 116 8.39 4.42 12.09
C ILE A 116 9.64 4.91 12.82
N VAL A 117 10.45 5.70 12.12
CA VAL A 117 11.72 6.23 12.62
C VAL A 117 11.71 7.75 12.54
N ASP A 118 11.65 8.41 13.70
CA ASP A 118 11.55 9.88 13.80
C ASP A 118 11.98 10.26 15.23
N ASP A 119 12.78 11.31 15.41
CA ASP A 119 13.24 11.74 16.72
C ASP A 119 12.13 12.42 17.54
N SER A 120 11.08 12.92 16.90
CA SER A 120 9.91 13.53 17.51
C SER A 120 8.89 12.46 17.90
N GLU A 121 8.65 12.28 19.21
CA GLU A 121 7.58 11.42 19.73
C GLU A 121 6.21 11.78 19.15
N MET A 122 5.91 13.08 19.02
CA MET A 122 4.65 13.55 18.44
C MET A 122 4.47 13.07 17.00
N ASN A 123 5.52 13.09 16.18
CA ASN A 123 5.43 12.61 14.79
C ASN A 123 5.21 11.11 14.74
N ARG A 124 5.88 10.34 15.61
CA ARG A 124 5.65 8.90 15.72
C ARG A 124 4.22 8.59 16.15
N GLU A 125 3.68 9.30 17.16
CA GLU A 125 2.28 9.15 17.58
C GLU A 125 1.28 9.47 16.48
N ILE A 126 1.51 10.55 15.70
CA ILE A 126 0.64 10.91 14.57
C ILE A 126 0.63 9.79 13.52
N LEU A 127 1.79 9.32 13.09
CA LEU A 127 1.90 8.25 12.09
C LEU A 127 1.36 6.92 12.62
N SER A 128 1.63 6.60 13.90
CA SER A 128 1.09 5.41 14.56
C SER A 128 -0.44 5.46 14.65
N SER A 129 -1.01 6.63 14.93
CA SER A 129 -2.47 6.83 14.94
C SER A 129 -3.09 6.68 13.53
N MET A 130 -2.37 7.13 12.49
CA MET A 130 -2.84 7.01 11.11
C MET A 130 -2.83 5.56 10.59
N LEU A 131 -1.86 4.75 11.02
CA LEU A 131 -1.57 3.44 10.42
C LEU A 131 -1.89 2.25 11.34
N GLY A 132 -2.03 2.47 12.65
CA GLY A 132 -2.12 1.41 13.66
C GLY A 132 -3.38 0.53 13.59
N ASP A 133 -4.44 1.00 12.94
CA ASP A 133 -5.63 0.18 12.74
C ASP A 133 -5.37 -0.98 11.75
N GLU A 134 -4.47 -0.80 10.80
CA GLU A 134 -4.22 -1.71 9.68
C GLU A 134 -2.87 -2.44 9.78
N PHE A 135 -1.90 -1.85 10.48
CA PHE A 135 -0.52 -2.34 10.60
C PHE A 135 -0.08 -2.51 12.06
N ASP A 136 0.85 -3.42 12.29
CA ASP A 136 1.59 -3.50 13.56
C ASP A 136 2.73 -2.48 13.51
N ILE A 137 2.70 -1.50 14.41
CA ILE A 137 3.68 -0.42 14.43
C ILE A 137 4.86 -0.78 15.33
N LEU A 138 6.07 -0.63 14.79
CA LEU A 138 7.32 -0.58 15.51
C LEU A 138 7.83 0.85 15.46
N GLU A 139 8.48 1.31 16.52
CA GLU A 139 9.01 2.67 16.60
C GLU A 139 10.51 2.65 16.89
N ALA A 140 11.19 3.69 16.40
CA ALA A 140 12.57 4.00 16.74
C ALA A 140 12.74 5.53 16.81
N ALA A 141 13.47 6.01 17.80
CA ALA A 141 13.67 7.43 18.03
C ALA A 141 14.93 8.01 17.34
N ASP A 142 15.78 7.15 16.79
CA ASP A 142 16.98 7.54 16.05
C ASP A 142 17.44 6.43 15.09
N GLY A 143 18.47 6.75 14.29
CA GLY A 143 19.00 5.79 13.30
C GLY A 143 19.65 4.56 13.92
N LYS A 144 20.26 4.66 15.10
CA LYS A 144 20.88 3.51 15.78
C LYS A 144 19.83 2.54 16.28
N GLU A 145 18.76 3.07 16.86
CA GLU A 145 17.63 2.27 17.31
C GLU A 145 16.94 1.61 16.09
N CYS A 146 16.77 2.36 14.99
CA CYS A 146 16.28 1.83 13.71
C CYS A 146 17.05 0.57 13.28
N ILE A 147 18.38 0.65 13.20
CA ILE A 147 19.23 -0.49 12.84
C ILE A 147 19.07 -1.65 13.82
N SER A 148 18.93 -1.37 15.12
CA SER A 148 18.69 -2.38 16.14
C SER A 148 17.38 -3.11 15.94
N VAL A 149 16.29 -2.37 15.64
CA VAL A 149 14.96 -2.92 15.37
C VAL A 149 14.98 -3.76 14.10
N ILE A 150 15.61 -3.27 13.01
CA ILE A 150 15.74 -4.04 11.76
C ILE A 150 16.51 -5.35 12.00
N ARG A 151 17.61 -5.34 12.74
CA ARG A 151 18.33 -6.57 13.08
C ARG A 151 17.50 -7.58 13.85
N LYS A 152 16.62 -7.10 14.74
CA LYS A 152 15.77 -7.94 15.59
C LYS A 152 14.59 -8.54 14.83
N HIS A 153 13.97 -7.78 13.95
CA HIS A 153 12.71 -8.15 13.27
C HIS A 153 12.92 -8.59 11.82
N GLY A 154 14.02 -8.18 11.18
CA GLY A 154 14.41 -8.63 9.85
C GLY A 154 13.30 -8.48 8.80
N ARG A 155 13.04 -9.56 8.06
CA ARG A 155 12.04 -9.58 6.98
C ARG A 155 10.58 -9.50 7.45
N ASP A 156 10.32 -9.49 8.76
CA ASP A 156 8.98 -9.25 9.28
C ASP A 156 8.56 -7.77 9.11
N ILE A 157 9.54 -6.86 8.87
CA ILE A 157 9.28 -5.45 8.59
C ILE A 157 8.93 -5.31 7.11
N ALA A 158 7.70 -4.92 6.84
CA ALA A 158 7.20 -4.72 5.48
C ALA A 158 7.57 -3.35 4.89
N LEU A 159 7.85 -2.36 5.76
CA LEU A 159 8.17 -0.99 5.35
C LEU A 159 8.85 -0.23 6.48
N VAL A 160 9.78 0.65 6.13
CA VAL A 160 10.34 1.67 7.03
C VAL A 160 9.89 3.06 6.60
N LEU A 161 9.28 3.81 7.51
CA LEU A 161 9.06 5.25 7.40
C LEU A 161 10.21 5.94 8.11
N LEU A 162 11.06 6.65 7.40
CA LEU A 162 12.35 7.12 7.89
C LEU A 162 12.48 8.63 7.78
N ASP A 163 12.57 9.32 8.92
CA ASP A 163 12.91 10.74 8.93
C ASP A 163 14.35 10.97 8.46
N ILE A 164 14.58 12.09 7.77
CA ILE A 164 15.90 12.48 7.33
C ILE A 164 16.72 13.07 8.47
N VAL A 165 16.12 13.96 9.25
CA VAL A 165 16.85 14.78 10.23
C VAL A 165 16.65 14.20 11.63
N MET A 166 17.64 13.44 12.09
CA MET A 166 17.66 12.85 13.41
C MET A 166 19.03 13.05 14.07
N PRO A 167 19.07 13.10 15.41
CA PRO A 167 20.36 13.18 16.12
C PRO A 167 21.15 11.87 15.99
N GLU A 168 22.45 11.96 16.21
CA GLU A 168 23.43 10.87 16.23
C GLU A 168 23.62 10.12 14.91
N MET A 169 22.56 9.65 14.25
CA MET A 169 22.57 8.95 12.98
C MET A 169 21.35 9.40 12.16
N ASP A 170 21.61 10.14 11.10
CA ASP A 170 20.58 10.68 10.23
C ASP A 170 19.97 9.61 9.29
N GLY A 171 18.87 9.97 8.60
CA GLY A 171 18.18 9.03 7.70
C GLY A 171 19.05 8.60 6.51
N PHE A 172 19.93 9.45 6.02
CA PHE A 172 20.84 9.05 4.94
C PHE A 172 21.91 8.07 5.40
N GLU A 173 22.41 8.24 6.62
CA GLU A 173 23.37 7.29 7.22
C GLU A 173 22.70 5.93 7.47
N VAL A 174 21.42 5.90 7.85
CA VAL A 174 20.62 4.67 7.92
C VAL A 174 20.53 4.01 6.56
N LEU A 175 20.22 4.76 5.48
CA LEU A 175 20.15 4.23 4.12
C LEU A 175 21.51 3.69 3.65
N GLU A 176 22.62 4.37 3.95
CA GLU A 176 23.96 3.88 3.64
C GLU A 176 24.22 2.53 4.32
N PHE A 177 23.81 2.42 5.60
CA PHE A 177 23.94 1.16 6.34
C PHE A 177 23.09 0.05 5.74
N MET A 178 21.82 0.34 5.37
CA MET A 178 20.91 -0.61 4.74
C MET A 178 21.45 -1.07 3.38
N ASN A 179 21.95 -0.14 2.55
CA ASN A 179 22.57 -0.48 1.26
C ASN A 179 23.80 -1.38 1.44
N LYS A 180 24.70 -1.06 2.38
CA LYS A 180 25.90 -1.83 2.66
C LYS A 180 25.59 -3.27 3.06
N HIS A 181 24.44 -3.53 3.68
CA HIS A 181 24.01 -4.84 4.16
C HIS A 181 22.94 -5.47 3.27
N GLU A 182 22.66 -4.89 2.08
CA GLU A 182 21.67 -5.35 1.10
C GLU A 182 20.23 -5.44 1.67
N TRP A 183 19.95 -4.69 2.75
CA TRP A 183 18.61 -4.68 3.37
C TRP A 183 17.61 -3.85 2.59
N ILE A 184 18.08 -2.87 1.81
CA ILE A 184 17.23 -1.99 1.01
C ILE A 184 16.48 -2.76 -0.09
N ASP A 185 17.04 -3.88 -0.54
CA ASP A 185 16.43 -4.75 -1.56
C ASP A 185 15.26 -5.56 -0.99
N ASP A 186 15.31 -5.88 0.30
CA ASP A 186 14.32 -6.70 0.99
C ASP A 186 13.27 -5.85 1.75
N ILE A 187 13.66 -4.66 2.24
CA ILE A 187 12.83 -3.81 3.09
C ILE A 187 12.67 -2.43 2.42
N PRO A 188 11.51 -2.13 1.83
CA PRO A 188 11.27 -0.83 1.20
C PRO A 188 11.31 0.30 2.24
N VAL A 189 11.80 1.46 1.81
CA VAL A 189 11.89 2.66 2.65
C VAL A 189 11.15 3.81 2.01
N ILE A 190 10.32 4.49 2.78
CA ILE A 190 9.76 5.80 2.44
C ILE A 190 10.46 6.83 3.33
N MET A 191 11.13 7.80 2.70
CA MET A 191 11.73 8.92 3.43
C MET A 191 10.67 9.95 3.82
N ILE A 192 10.83 10.53 5.01
CA ILE A 192 9.99 11.61 5.51
C ILE A 192 10.86 12.86 5.70
N SER A 193 10.37 14.03 5.31
CA SER A 193 11.10 15.28 5.52
C SER A 193 10.20 16.50 5.63
N SER A 194 10.68 17.49 6.36
CA SER A 194 10.18 18.87 6.35
C SER A 194 10.83 19.74 5.29
N GLU A 195 11.91 19.27 4.65
CA GLU A 195 12.67 20.01 3.65
C GLU A 195 12.34 19.54 2.23
N ASP A 196 11.76 20.41 1.42
CA ASP A 196 11.48 20.21 -0.01
C ASP A 196 12.69 20.48 -0.91
N SER A 197 13.91 20.20 -0.45
CA SER A 197 15.06 20.42 -1.34
C SER A 197 15.08 19.33 -2.42
N ALA A 198 15.01 19.75 -3.68
CA ALA A 198 15.11 18.83 -4.82
C ALA A 198 16.40 17.98 -4.77
N ALA A 199 17.45 18.48 -4.12
CA ALA A 199 18.71 17.77 -3.94
C ALA A 199 18.56 16.58 -2.95
N SER A 200 17.87 16.77 -1.81
CA SER A 200 17.64 15.73 -0.82
C SER A 200 16.74 14.63 -1.38
N VAL A 201 15.67 15.02 -2.08
CA VAL A 201 14.76 14.08 -2.76
C VAL A 201 15.51 13.23 -3.80
N LYS A 202 16.32 13.89 -4.66
CA LYS A 202 17.11 13.19 -5.66
C LYS A 202 18.12 12.23 -5.02
N LYS A 203 18.83 12.66 -3.97
CA LYS A 203 19.78 11.81 -3.23
C LYS A 203 19.08 10.59 -2.65
N ALA A 204 17.90 10.76 -2.05
CA ALA A 204 17.13 9.64 -1.50
C ALA A 204 16.81 8.58 -2.55
N TYR A 205 16.27 8.98 -3.72
CA TYR A 205 15.98 8.03 -4.81
C TYR A 205 17.25 7.38 -5.38
N GLU A 206 18.37 8.10 -5.49
CA GLU A 206 19.66 7.53 -5.91
C GLU A 206 20.16 6.46 -4.92
N MET A 207 19.76 6.55 -3.64
CA MET A 207 20.09 5.59 -2.60
C MET A 207 19.08 4.43 -2.49
N GLY A 208 18.06 4.38 -3.35
CA GLY A 208 17.15 3.24 -3.48
C GLY A 208 15.88 3.33 -2.65
N VAL A 209 15.47 4.52 -2.15
CA VAL A 209 14.18 4.66 -1.47
C VAL A 209 13.03 4.41 -2.43
N SER A 210 11.96 3.83 -1.91
CA SER A 210 10.76 3.51 -2.69
C SER A 210 9.89 4.74 -2.94
N ASP A 211 9.81 5.65 -1.96
CA ASP A 211 9.00 6.86 -2.05
C ASP A 211 9.45 7.93 -1.02
N TYR A 212 8.78 9.08 -1.04
CA TYR A 212 9.10 10.25 -0.22
C TYR A 212 7.84 10.96 0.24
N ILE A 213 7.72 11.30 1.52
CA ILE A 213 6.58 12.01 2.13
C ILE A 213 7.03 13.32 2.73
N ASN A 214 6.35 14.41 2.35
CA ASN A 214 6.60 15.73 2.93
C ASN A 214 5.73 15.98 4.16
N ARG A 215 6.24 16.75 5.11
CA ARG A 215 5.47 17.32 6.20
C ARG A 215 4.82 18.65 5.76
N PRO A 216 3.62 19.02 6.26
CA PRO A 216 2.82 18.29 7.25
C PRO A 216 2.18 17.01 6.68
N PHE A 217 1.92 16.03 7.54
CA PHE A 217 1.31 14.76 7.13
C PHE A 217 -0.13 14.96 6.70
N ASP A 218 -0.44 14.47 5.51
CA ASP A 218 -1.80 14.29 5.02
C ASP A 218 -2.14 12.80 5.11
N VAL A 219 -3.24 12.47 5.80
CA VAL A 219 -3.64 11.08 6.08
C VAL A 219 -3.80 10.27 4.80
N GLU A 220 -4.49 10.83 3.80
CA GLU A 220 -4.73 10.13 2.53
C GLU A 220 -3.45 9.89 1.75
N VAL A 221 -2.53 10.87 1.78
CA VAL A 221 -1.22 10.76 1.11
C VAL A 221 -0.36 9.70 1.79
N VAL A 222 -0.28 9.70 3.14
CA VAL A 222 0.48 8.72 3.91
C VAL A 222 -0.05 7.32 3.64
N HIS A 223 -1.36 7.10 3.82
CA HIS A 223 -1.99 5.80 3.54
C HIS A 223 -1.68 5.31 2.13
N ARG A 224 -1.94 6.14 1.12
CA ARG A 224 -1.74 5.75 -0.28
C ARG A 224 -0.29 5.37 -0.59
N ARG A 225 0.69 6.13 -0.09
CA ARG A 225 2.10 5.83 -0.33
C ARG A 225 2.54 4.56 0.38
N VAL A 226 2.13 4.38 1.64
CA VAL A 226 2.40 3.17 2.42
C VAL A 226 1.83 1.94 1.71
N PHE A 227 0.54 1.95 1.37
CA PHE A 227 -0.12 0.83 0.71
C PHE A 227 0.45 0.51 -0.69
N ASN A 228 0.86 1.52 -1.46
CA ASN A 228 1.47 1.30 -2.78
C ASN A 228 2.90 0.76 -2.68
N THR A 229 3.58 0.95 -1.56
CA THR A 229 4.97 0.52 -1.37
C THR A 229 5.07 -0.87 -0.78
N ILE A 230 4.16 -1.26 0.11
CA ILE A 230 4.12 -2.62 0.67
C ILE A 230 3.65 -3.58 -0.43
N LYS A 231 4.56 -4.39 -0.93
CA LYS A 231 4.34 -5.34 -2.05
C LYS A 231 4.13 -6.75 -1.54
#